data_0f48f952f1826b01bface712127faa74
#
_entry.id   0f48f952f1826b01bface712127faa74
#
_cell.length_a   1.000
_cell.length_b   1.000
_cell.length_c   1.000
_cell.angle_alpha   90.00
_cell.angle_beta   90.00
_cell.angle_gamma   90.00
#
_symmetry.space_group_name_H-M   'P 1'
#
loop_
_entity.id
_entity.type
_entity.pdbx_description
1 polymer ?
#
loop_
_entity_poly.entity_id
_entity_poly.type
_entity_poly.pdbx_seq_one_letter_code
_entity_poly.pdbx_strand_id
1 'polypeptide(L)'
;MEIEARAVQELMARLDDRFASAVHFLYECQGKVVISGMGKSGLIGQKIAATLASTGTPSFFLHPAEGVHGDLGMLARRDVLIAISNSGETQEVLQLLPFVKRMNIPVVGMTGKMASTLAKNSDVTLDVSVDEEACPLGLAPTASTTATLAMGDALAIALLQKRGFKQDDFAQFHPGGTLGRRLLVKVRDLMQHGDHLPRVRDTVSGADTILEMTSKKLGMTTVVNAKGAL
;
A
#
# COMPACT_ATOMS: atom_id res chain seq x y z
N MET A 1 1.22 19.12 16.38
CA MET A 1 2.30 19.12 15.34
C MET A 1 3.67 18.84 15.95
N GLU A 2 4.20 19.69 16.88
CA GLU A 2 5.54 19.45 17.47
C GLU A 2 5.64 18.13 18.23
N ILE A 3 4.64 17.78 19.05
CA ILE A 3 4.59 16.51 19.79
C ILE A 3 4.61 15.31 18.82
N GLU A 4 3.82 15.35 17.75
CA GLU A 4 3.77 14.28 16.75
C GLU A 4 5.09 14.19 15.95
N ALA A 5 5.69 15.33 15.58
CA ALA A 5 6.97 15.34 14.90
C ALA A 5 8.09 14.73 15.77
N ARG A 6 8.13 15.08 17.07
CA ARG A 6 9.05 14.49 18.04
C ARG A 6 8.83 12.97 18.16
N ALA A 7 7.59 12.52 18.30
CA ALA A 7 7.27 11.10 18.39
C ALA A 7 7.77 10.30 17.17
N VAL A 8 7.67 10.87 15.96
CA VAL A 8 8.22 10.25 14.74
C VAL A 8 9.77 10.26 14.76
N GLN A 9 10.40 11.34 15.19
CA GLN A 9 11.87 11.42 15.31
C GLN A 9 12.42 10.38 16.28
N GLU A 10 11.75 10.15 17.39
CA GLU A 10 12.16 9.17 18.41
C GLU A 10 12.10 7.72 17.91
N LEU A 11 11.26 7.43 16.91
CA LEU A 11 11.22 6.10 16.28
C LEU A 11 12.56 5.72 15.64
N MET A 12 13.38 6.67 15.20
CA MET A 12 14.68 6.37 14.57
C MET A 12 15.59 5.56 15.49
N ALA A 13 15.58 5.84 16.80
CA ALA A 13 16.36 5.09 17.79
C ALA A 13 15.81 3.67 18.07
N ARG A 14 14.60 3.36 17.57
CA ARG A 14 13.90 2.07 17.73
C ARG A 14 13.95 1.20 16.48
N LEU A 15 14.59 1.69 15.40
CA LEU A 15 14.89 0.90 14.21
C LEU A 15 16.14 0.02 14.47
N ASP A 16 15.96 -0.97 15.30
CA ASP A 16 16.98 -1.90 15.78
C ASP A 16 16.85 -3.30 15.15
N ASP A 17 17.50 -4.30 15.73
CA ASP A 17 17.43 -5.70 15.27
C ASP A 17 16.00 -6.26 15.28
N ARG A 18 15.09 -5.74 16.10
CA ARG A 18 13.67 -6.12 16.09
C ARG A 18 12.99 -5.64 14.82
N PHE A 19 13.30 -4.42 14.37
CA PHE A 19 12.81 -3.93 13.07
C PHE A 19 13.35 -4.78 11.93
N ALA A 20 14.64 -5.12 11.93
CA ALA A 20 15.24 -5.98 10.92
C ALA A 20 14.59 -7.38 10.91
N SER A 21 14.29 -7.93 12.10
CA SER A 21 13.59 -9.21 12.26
C SER A 21 12.15 -9.14 11.73
N ALA A 22 11.42 -8.06 12.01
CA ALA A 22 10.09 -7.84 11.47
C ALA A 22 10.10 -7.79 9.93
N VAL A 23 11.04 -7.03 9.35
CA VAL A 23 11.22 -6.99 7.88
C VAL A 23 11.53 -8.38 7.34
N HIS A 24 12.33 -9.18 8.05
CA HIS A 24 12.65 -10.55 7.62
C HIS A 24 11.40 -11.43 7.61
N PHE A 25 10.61 -11.48 8.68
CA PHE A 25 9.35 -12.23 8.72
C PHE A 25 8.40 -11.85 7.59
N LEU A 26 8.25 -10.55 7.34
CA LEU A 26 7.38 -10.04 6.28
C LEU A 26 7.93 -10.31 4.88
N TYR A 27 9.24 -10.33 4.71
CA TYR A 27 9.88 -10.64 3.43
C TYR A 27 9.76 -12.12 3.06
N GLU A 28 9.95 -13.04 4.03
CA GLU A 28 9.85 -14.48 3.86
C GLU A 28 8.39 -14.97 3.81
N CYS A 29 7.41 -14.10 4.05
CA CYS A 29 5.99 -14.43 3.97
C CYS A 29 5.61 -14.96 2.59
N GLN A 30 5.18 -16.23 2.54
CA GLN A 30 4.75 -16.91 1.31
C GLN A 30 3.25 -16.75 1.04
N GLY A 31 2.51 -16.17 1.98
CA GLY A 31 1.10 -15.86 1.91
C GLY A 31 0.86 -14.36 1.82
N LYS A 32 0.02 -13.87 2.70
CA LYS A 32 -0.33 -12.45 2.81
C LYS A 32 0.11 -11.89 4.16
N VAL A 33 0.44 -10.62 4.19
CA VAL A 33 0.59 -9.89 5.44
C VAL A 33 -0.79 -9.43 5.87
N VAL A 34 -1.27 -9.97 6.97
CA VAL A 34 -2.57 -9.62 7.54
C VAL A 34 -2.37 -8.61 8.66
N ILE A 35 -3.07 -7.49 8.60
CA ILE A 35 -2.97 -6.44 9.60
C ILE A 35 -4.26 -6.42 10.41
N SER A 36 -4.15 -6.36 11.73
CA SER A 36 -5.31 -6.29 12.61
C SER A 36 -5.11 -5.28 13.74
N GLY A 37 -6.18 -4.59 14.10
CA GLY A 37 -6.21 -3.59 15.17
C GLY A 37 -7.61 -3.04 15.37
N MET A 38 -7.88 -2.49 16.56
CA MET A 38 -9.21 -1.98 16.93
C MET A 38 -9.26 -0.45 16.90
N GLY A 39 -10.41 0.11 16.52
CA GLY A 39 -10.64 1.55 16.55
C GLY A 39 -9.65 2.37 15.73
N LYS A 40 -8.96 3.34 16.34
CA LYS A 40 -7.96 4.17 15.64
C LYS A 40 -6.77 3.34 15.15
N SER A 41 -6.31 2.37 15.94
CA SER A 41 -5.28 1.42 15.50
C SER A 41 -5.71 0.61 14.28
N GLY A 42 -7.01 0.27 14.19
CA GLY A 42 -7.58 -0.40 13.03
C GLY A 42 -7.54 0.47 11.77
N LEU A 43 -7.91 1.75 11.87
CA LEU A 43 -7.82 2.70 10.74
C LEU A 43 -6.37 2.86 10.23
N ILE A 44 -5.42 2.97 11.15
CA ILE A 44 -4.00 2.99 10.80
C ILE A 44 -3.58 1.65 10.16
N GLY A 45 -4.04 0.53 10.71
CA GLY A 45 -3.79 -0.80 10.15
C GLY A 45 -4.32 -0.96 8.72
N GLN A 46 -5.51 -0.43 8.41
CA GLN A 46 -6.06 -0.41 7.05
C GLN A 46 -5.15 0.38 6.09
N LYS A 47 -4.65 1.55 6.54
CA LYS A 47 -3.70 2.33 5.71
C LYS A 47 -2.40 1.59 5.49
N ILE A 48 -1.85 0.95 6.51
CA ILE A 48 -0.62 0.14 6.40
C ILE A 48 -0.84 -1.02 5.42
N ALA A 49 -1.97 -1.73 5.52
CA ALA A 49 -2.32 -2.80 4.58
C ALA A 49 -2.36 -2.29 3.13
N ALA A 50 -3.04 -1.15 2.90
CA ALA A 50 -3.11 -0.55 1.57
C ALA A 50 -1.73 -0.14 1.03
N THR A 51 -0.86 0.42 1.89
CA THR A 51 0.51 0.79 1.50
C THR A 51 1.33 -0.43 1.12
N LEU A 52 1.33 -1.49 1.94
CA LEU A 52 2.02 -2.76 1.65
C LEU A 52 1.55 -3.36 0.33
N ALA A 53 0.24 -3.46 0.12
CA ALA A 53 -0.34 -3.98 -1.12
C ALA A 53 0.10 -3.18 -2.35
N SER A 54 0.07 -1.85 -2.26
CA SER A 54 0.45 -0.96 -3.36
C SER A 54 1.95 -0.92 -3.64
N THR A 55 2.77 -1.39 -2.70
CA THR A 55 4.23 -1.45 -2.80
C THR A 55 4.79 -2.87 -2.98
N GLY A 56 3.94 -3.82 -3.42
CA GLY A 56 4.37 -5.15 -3.84
C GLY A 56 4.37 -6.22 -2.75
N THR A 57 3.81 -5.95 -1.58
CA THR A 57 3.61 -6.94 -0.52
C THR A 57 2.11 -7.26 -0.39
N PRO A 58 1.63 -8.44 -0.82
CA PRO A 58 0.22 -8.80 -0.70
C PRO A 58 -0.27 -8.71 0.73
N SER A 59 -1.31 -7.91 0.97
CA SER A 59 -1.78 -7.65 2.33
C SER A 59 -3.25 -7.27 2.36
N PHE A 60 -3.88 -7.47 3.52
CA PHE A 60 -5.23 -7.00 3.79
C PHE A 60 -5.42 -6.74 5.28
N PHE A 61 -6.46 -6.00 5.61
CA PHE A 61 -6.86 -5.72 6.98
C PHE A 61 -7.95 -6.69 7.43
N LEU A 62 -7.75 -7.31 8.61
CA LEU A 62 -8.73 -8.16 9.29
C LEU A 62 -9.22 -7.42 10.54
N HIS A 63 -10.52 -7.10 10.59
CA HIS A 63 -11.10 -6.51 11.79
C HIS A 63 -11.14 -7.56 12.92
N PRO A 64 -10.54 -7.28 14.10
CA PRO A 64 -10.36 -8.33 15.10
C PRO A 64 -11.69 -8.85 15.68
N ALA A 65 -12.73 -8.02 15.81
CA ALA A 65 -14.04 -8.46 16.24
C ALA A 65 -14.71 -9.39 15.21
N GLU A 66 -14.62 -9.09 13.92
CA GLU A 66 -15.13 -9.98 12.87
C GLU A 66 -14.31 -11.28 12.79
N GLY A 67 -13.01 -11.18 13.09
CA GLY A 67 -12.12 -12.34 13.17
C GLY A 67 -12.69 -13.43 14.06
N VAL A 68 -13.07 -13.12 15.31
CA VAL A 68 -13.60 -14.11 16.25
C VAL A 68 -15.01 -14.62 15.89
N HIS A 69 -15.69 -13.94 14.96
CA HIS A 69 -17.01 -14.33 14.47
C HIS A 69 -16.98 -15.08 13.12
N GLY A 70 -15.80 -15.45 12.62
CA GLY A 70 -15.66 -16.30 11.42
C GLY A 70 -14.58 -15.89 10.45
N ASP A 71 -14.20 -14.61 10.39
CA ASP A 71 -13.22 -14.11 9.44
C ASP A 71 -11.79 -14.61 9.68
N LEU A 72 -11.53 -15.31 10.82
CA LEU A 72 -10.30 -16.09 11.00
C LEU A 72 -10.08 -17.12 9.89
N GLY A 73 -11.14 -17.55 9.20
CA GLY A 73 -11.07 -18.39 8.02
C GLY A 73 -10.33 -17.78 6.83
N MET A 74 -10.12 -16.45 6.83
CA MET A 74 -9.32 -15.73 5.81
C MET A 74 -7.80 -15.94 6.00
N LEU A 75 -7.36 -16.39 7.19
CA LEU A 75 -5.96 -16.62 7.52
C LEU A 75 -5.49 -17.99 7.01
N ALA A 76 -4.31 -18.02 6.45
CA ALA A 76 -3.63 -19.23 5.99
C ALA A 76 -2.30 -19.45 6.72
N ARG A 77 -1.81 -20.70 6.79
CA ARG A 77 -0.55 -21.06 7.50
C ARG A 77 0.70 -20.35 6.99
N ARG A 78 0.64 -19.76 5.78
CA ARG A 78 1.77 -19.08 5.14
C ARG A 78 1.72 -17.56 5.30
N ASP A 79 0.70 -17.06 6.02
CA ASP A 79 0.54 -15.64 6.29
C ASP A 79 1.43 -15.19 7.45
N VAL A 80 1.55 -13.87 7.62
CA VAL A 80 2.15 -13.23 8.79
C VAL A 80 1.13 -12.23 9.32
N LEU A 81 0.91 -12.20 10.62
CA LEU A 81 0.02 -11.23 11.27
C LEU A 81 0.82 -10.03 11.79
N ILE A 82 0.41 -8.81 11.44
CA ILE A 82 0.78 -7.58 12.15
C ILE A 82 -0.38 -7.22 13.07
N ALA A 83 -0.19 -7.32 14.38
CA ALA A 83 -1.18 -6.99 15.39
C ALA A 83 -0.87 -5.62 16.02
N ILE A 84 -1.82 -4.69 15.95
CA ILE A 84 -1.64 -3.31 16.39
C ILE A 84 -2.51 -3.02 17.61
N SER A 85 -1.89 -2.67 18.74
CA SER A 85 -2.57 -2.22 19.95
C SER A 85 -1.64 -1.32 20.77
N ASN A 86 -1.98 -0.05 20.92
CA ASN A 86 -1.14 0.89 21.67
C ASN A 86 -0.95 0.45 23.14
N SER A 87 -2.01 0.00 23.81
CA SER A 87 -1.92 -0.57 25.16
C SER A 87 -1.30 -1.97 25.19
N GLY A 88 -1.39 -2.70 24.07
CA GLY A 88 -1.05 -4.11 23.97
C GLY A 88 -2.00 -5.04 24.75
N GLU A 89 -3.14 -4.51 25.23
CA GLU A 89 -4.14 -5.21 26.05
C GLU A 89 -5.56 -5.19 25.44
N THR A 90 -5.69 -4.79 24.17
CA THR A 90 -6.99 -4.77 23.48
C THR A 90 -7.51 -6.19 23.32
N GLN A 91 -8.63 -6.50 24.01
CA GLN A 91 -9.15 -7.87 24.13
C GLN A 91 -9.44 -8.53 22.79
N GLU A 92 -10.04 -7.79 21.85
CA GLU A 92 -10.39 -8.30 20.52
C GLU A 92 -9.13 -8.71 19.73
N VAL A 93 -8.04 -7.94 19.85
CA VAL A 93 -6.76 -8.29 19.22
C VAL A 93 -6.13 -9.51 19.90
N LEU A 94 -6.16 -9.58 21.23
CA LEU A 94 -5.61 -10.70 22.00
C LEU A 94 -6.37 -12.01 21.74
N GLN A 95 -7.66 -11.96 21.48
CA GLN A 95 -8.48 -13.15 21.16
C GLN A 95 -8.07 -13.82 19.85
N LEU A 96 -7.42 -13.12 18.93
CA LEU A 96 -6.90 -13.70 17.69
C LEU A 96 -5.66 -14.59 17.94
N LEU A 97 -4.83 -14.26 18.94
CA LEU A 97 -3.51 -14.86 19.14
C LEU A 97 -3.54 -16.38 19.37
N PRO A 98 -4.46 -16.97 20.15
CA PRO A 98 -4.53 -18.42 20.32
C PRO A 98 -4.77 -19.17 19.01
N PHE A 99 -5.58 -18.62 18.12
CA PHE A 99 -5.83 -19.21 16.79
C PHE A 99 -4.57 -19.09 15.91
N VAL A 100 -4.00 -17.89 15.83
CA VAL A 100 -2.80 -17.59 15.02
C VAL A 100 -1.63 -18.49 15.43
N LYS A 101 -1.43 -18.67 16.76
CA LYS A 101 -0.39 -19.57 17.29
C LYS A 101 -0.64 -21.03 16.93
N ARG A 102 -1.88 -21.54 17.00
CA ARG A 102 -2.21 -22.90 16.57
C ARG A 102 -1.95 -23.15 15.08
N MET A 103 -2.09 -22.08 14.28
CA MET A 103 -1.80 -22.13 12.84
C MET A 103 -0.30 -22.00 12.52
N ASN A 104 0.55 -21.73 13.53
CA ASN A 104 1.97 -21.37 13.39
C ASN A 104 2.17 -20.17 12.44
N ILE A 105 1.29 -19.16 12.55
CA ILE A 105 1.40 -17.90 11.83
C ILE A 105 2.28 -16.96 12.65
N PRO A 106 3.39 -16.45 12.13
CA PRO A 106 4.24 -15.50 12.84
C PRO A 106 3.48 -14.20 13.15
N VAL A 107 3.75 -13.63 14.33
CA VAL A 107 3.11 -12.42 14.82
C VAL A 107 4.14 -11.30 15.00
N VAL A 108 3.94 -10.21 14.29
CA VAL A 108 4.63 -8.93 14.51
C VAL A 108 3.72 -8.03 15.34
N GLY A 109 4.05 -7.81 16.59
CA GLY A 109 3.32 -6.90 17.47
C GLY A 109 3.77 -5.45 17.26
N MET A 110 2.84 -4.51 17.17
CA MET A 110 3.11 -3.07 17.23
C MET A 110 2.40 -2.49 18.44
N THR A 111 3.15 -2.06 19.45
CA THR A 111 2.57 -1.59 20.71
C THR A 111 3.41 -0.49 21.36
N GLY A 112 2.75 0.39 22.12
CA GLY A 112 3.40 1.38 22.98
C GLY A 112 3.82 0.82 24.35
N LYS A 113 3.57 -0.48 24.64
CA LYS A 113 3.85 -1.11 25.93
C LYS A 113 4.57 -2.44 25.75
N MET A 114 5.89 -2.41 25.79
CA MET A 114 6.76 -3.57 25.56
C MET A 114 6.60 -4.71 26.58
N ALA A 115 6.01 -4.45 27.76
CA ALA A 115 5.71 -5.46 28.76
C ALA A 115 4.27 -6.04 28.65
N SER A 116 3.51 -5.62 27.64
CA SER A 116 2.10 -6.01 27.43
C SER A 116 1.92 -7.47 27.05
N THR A 117 0.67 -7.93 27.14
CA THR A 117 0.26 -9.28 26.71
C THR A 117 0.52 -9.49 25.21
N LEU A 118 0.22 -8.49 24.37
CA LEU A 118 0.53 -8.55 22.94
C LEU A 118 2.04 -8.76 22.72
N ALA A 119 2.90 -7.92 23.34
CA ALA A 119 4.33 -8.01 23.20
C ALA A 119 4.88 -9.39 23.58
N LYS A 120 4.43 -9.94 24.71
CA LYS A 120 4.85 -11.27 25.18
C LYS A 120 4.40 -12.43 24.29
N ASN A 121 3.37 -12.21 23.50
CA ASN A 121 2.79 -13.22 22.60
C ASN A 121 3.16 -13.02 21.12
N SER A 122 3.94 -12.00 20.80
CA SER A 122 4.47 -11.75 19.46
C SER A 122 5.83 -12.42 19.27
N ASP A 123 6.15 -12.86 18.05
CA ASP A 123 7.47 -13.39 17.68
C ASP A 123 8.50 -12.25 17.58
N VAL A 124 8.05 -11.07 17.19
CA VAL A 124 8.81 -9.83 17.25
C VAL A 124 7.87 -8.69 17.61
N THR A 125 8.36 -7.72 18.40
CA THR A 125 7.56 -6.56 18.81
C THR A 125 8.27 -5.27 18.44
N LEU A 126 7.57 -4.41 17.72
CA LEU A 126 7.99 -3.06 17.38
C LEU A 126 7.44 -2.08 18.42
N ASP A 127 8.34 -1.31 18.99
CA ASP A 127 8.03 -0.28 19.96
C ASP A 127 7.57 1.00 19.25
N VAL A 128 6.29 1.30 19.37
CA VAL A 128 5.67 2.54 18.86
C VAL A 128 5.20 3.44 20.01
N SER A 129 5.82 3.32 21.18
CA SER A 129 5.50 4.16 22.33
C SER A 129 5.75 5.64 22.03
N VAL A 130 5.01 6.49 22.70
CA VAL A 130 5.16 7.95 22.66
C VAL A 130 5.14 8.46 24.09
N ASP A 131 5.83 9.56 24.35
CA ASP A 131 5.88 10.17 25.68
C ASP A 131 4.53 10.75 26.07
N GLU A 132 3.84 11.40 25.11
CA GLU A 132 2.56 12.04 25.32
C GLU A 132 1.72 12.07 24.03
N GLU A 133 0.41 12.16 24.18
CA GLU A 133 -0.50 12.46 23.07
C GLU A 133 -0.59 13.99 22.84
N ALA A 134 -0.74 14.43 21.58
CA ALA A 134 -0.96 15.84 21.24
C ALA A 134 -2.40 16.26 21.55
N CYS A 135 -2.93 15.80 22.67
CA CYS A 135 -4.25 16.06 23.18
C CYS A 135 -4.13 16.59 24.61
N PRO A 136 -4.68 17.80 24.94
CA PRO A 136 -4.59 18.35 26.28
C PRO A 136 -5.14 17.46 27.39
N LEU A 137 -6.07 16.55 27.05
CA LEU A 137 -6.63 15.58 27.98
C LEU A 137 -5.88 14.25 28.01
N GLY A 138 -4.90 14.05 27.11
CA GLY A 138 -4.17 12.79 26.98
C GLY A 138 -5.03 11.59 26.51
N LEU A 139 -6.24 11.83 26.01
CA LEU A 139 -7.22 10.77 25.70
C LEU A 139 -7.31 10.44 24.21
N ALA A 140 -7.18 11.45 23.35
CA ALA A 140 -7.31 11.24 21.90
C ALA A 140 -5.99 10.72 21.33
N PRO A 141 -5.99 9.53 20.68
CA PRO A 141 -4.80 9.02 19.99
C PRO A 141 -4.42 9.94 18.84
N THR A 142 -3.24 10.50 18.90
CA THR A 142 -2.65 11.46 17.95
C THR A 142 -1.20 11.07 17.66
N ALA A 143 -0.28 11.39 18.57
CA ALA A 143 1.13 11.03 18.44
C ALA A 143 1.33 9.51 18.33
N SER A 144 0.62 8.72 19.12
CA SER A 144 0.67 7.25 19.05
C SER A 144 0.22 6.70 17.70
N THR A 145 -0.84 7.27 17.11
CA THR A 145 -1.30 6.84 15.78
C THR A 145 -0.35 7.28 14.67
N THR A 146 0.23 8.47 14.79
CA THR A 146 1.23 9.00 13.85
C THR A 146 2.53 8.16 13.89
N ALA A 147 3.01 7.82 15.09
CA ALA A 147 4.17 6.93 15.27
C ALA A 147 3.91 5.53 14.69
N THR A 148 2.76 4.94 14.97
CA THR A 148 2.36 3.64 14.42
C THR A 148 2.31 3.65 12.89
N LEU A 149 1.75 4.72 12.31
CA LEU A 149 1.70 4.90 10.87
C LEU A 149 3.10 5.01 10.26
N ALA A 150 3.96 5.84 10.83
CA ALA A 150 5.34 6.03 10.36
C ALA A 150 6.14 4.72 10.43
N MET A 151 5.99 3.93 11.50
CA MET A 151 6.60 2.60 11.62
C MET A 151 6.11 1.64 10.52
N GLY A 152 4.80 1.65 10.25
CA GLY A 152 4.20 0.84 9.18
C GLY A 152 4.71 1.24 7.78
N ASP A 153 4.87 2.54 7.52
CA ASP A 153 5.44 3.03 6.27
C ASP A 153 6.93 2.66 6.15
N ALA A 154 7.69 2.72 7.25
CA ALA A 154 9.07 2.26 7.28
C ALA A 154 9.19 0.77 6.91
N LEU A 155 8.31 -0.10 7.43
CA LEU A 155 8.23 -1.52 7.04
C LEU A 155 7.94 -1.68 5.55
N ALA A 156 6.95 -0.95 5.04
CA ALA A 156 6.55 -1.04 3.63
C ALA A 156 7.69 -0.63 2.69
N ILE A 157 8.41 0.45 3.01
CA ILE A 157 9.53 0.93 2.21
C ILE A 157 10.75 0.01 2.31
N ALA A 158 11.05 -0.53 3.51
CA ALA A 158 12.11 -1.51 3.67
C ALA A 158 11.85 -2.78 2.83
N LEU A 159 10.59 -3.26 2.81
CA LEU A 159 10.18 -4.40 1.98
C LEU A 159 10.24 -4.07 0.49
N LEU A 160 9.78 -2.90 0.07
CA LEU A 160 9.86 -2.42 -1.31
C LEU A 160 11.31 -2.46 -1.80
N GLN A 161 12.25 -1.91 -1.02
CA GLN A 161 13.68 -1.92 -1.34
C GLN A 161 14.25 -3.35 -1.38
N LYS A 162 13.93 -4.16 -0.37
CA LYS A 162 14.44 -5.54 -0.28
C LYS A 162 13.91 -6.44 -1.40
N ARG A 163 12.68 -6.19 -1.89
CA ARG A 163 12.10 -6.89 -3.04
C ARG A 163 12.61 -6.36 -4.39
N GLY A 164 13.32 -5.25 -4.42
CA GLY A 164 13.76 -4.60 -5.66
C GLY A 164 12.58 -4.08 -6.51
N PHE A 165 11.49 -3.67 -5.86
CA PHE A 165 10.28 -3.16 -6.48
C PHE A 165 10.57 -1.86 -7.25
N LYS A 166 10.15 -1.80 -8.53
CA LYS A 166 10.48 -0.72 -9.46
C LYS A 166 9.26 0.13 -9.79
N GLN A 167 9.51 1.24 -10.48
CA GLN A 167 8.47 2.14 -10.95
C GLN A 167 7.47 1.46 -11.90
N ASP A 168 7.94 0.53 -12.73
CA ASP A 168 7.09 -0.24 -13.64
C ASP A 168 6.14 -1.17 -12.88
N ASP A 169 6.61 -1.77 -11.77
CA ASP A 169 5.79 -2.58 -10.90
C ASP A 169 4.70 -1.73 -10.22
N PHE A 170 5.08 -0.53 -9.76
CA PHE A 170 4.12 0.41 -9.17
C PHE A 170 3.03 0.82 -10.17
N ALA A 171 3.39 1.03 -11.43
CA ALA A 171 2.45 1.37 -12.49
C ALA A 171 1.40 0.26 -12.72
N GLN A 172 1.81 -1.01 -12.64
CA GLN A 172 0.91 -2.17 -12.79
C GLN A 172 -0.18 -2.19 -11.70
N PHE A 173 0.17 -1.82 -10.47
CA PHE A 173 -0.80 -1.74 -9.36
C PHE A 173 -1.66 -0.47 -9.39
N HIS A 174 -1.27 0.55 -10.18
CA HIS A 174 -1.97 1.83 -10.29
C HIS A 174 -2.32 2.20 -11.75
N PRO A 175 -3.01 1.32 -12.51
CA PRO A 175 -3.22 1.52 -13.95
C PRO A 175 -4.04 2.78 -14.28
N GLY A 176 -4.93 3.21 -13.40
CA GLY A 176 -5.76 4.41 -13.57
C GLY A 176 -5.05 5.73 -13.22
N GLY A 177 -3.90 5.69 -12.53
CA GLY A 177 -3.14 6.86 -12.14
C GLY A 177 -2.34 7.47 -13.29
N THR A 178 -1.90 8.73 -13.12
CA THR A 178 -1.08 9.44 -14.13
C THR A 178 0.17 8.67 -14.50
N LEU A 179 0.85 8.06 -13.52
CA LEU A 179 2.04 7.26 -13.74
C LEU A 179 1.72 5.96 -14.49
N GLY A 180 0.64 5.26 -14.10
CA GLY A 180 0.18 4.04 -14.78
C GLY A 180 -0.13 4.29 -16.25
N ARG A 181 -0.91 5.33 -16.55
CA ARG A 181 -1.20 5.74 -17.93
C ARG A 181 0.06 6.03 -18.72
N ARG A 182 1.01 6.78 -18.13
CA ARG A 182 2.25 7.17 -18.80
C ARG A 182 3.14 5.96 -19.14
N LEU A 183 3.19 4.95 -18.29
CA LEU A 183 4.10 3.81 -18.45
C LEU A 183 3.46 2.61 -19.16
N LEU A 184 2.15 2.41 -19.01
CA LEU A 184 1.47 1.22 -19.53
C LEU A 184 0.82 1.44 -20.89
N VAL A 185 0.41 2.69 -21.22
CA VAL A 185 -0.28 3.00 -22.48
C VAL A 185 0.73 2.98 -23.64
N LYS A 186 0.44 2.18 -24.66
CA LYS A 186 1.23 2.08 -25.89
C LYS A 186 0.64 2.98 -26.97
N VAL A 187 1.45 3.35 -27.94
CA VAL A 187 0.98 4.14 -29.10
C VAL A 187 -0.25 3.48 -29.75
N ARG A 188 -0.25 2.15 -29.90
CA ARG A 188 -1.37 1.40 -30.48
C ARG A 188 -2.69 1.53 -29.68
N ASP A 189 -2.64 1.86 -28.39
CA ASP A 189 -3.83 2.01 -27.54
C ASP A 189 -4.47 3.39 -27.67
N LEU A 190 -3.73 4.35 -28.26
CA LEU A 190 -4.15 5.74 -28.46
C LEU A 190 -4.28 6.13 -29.92
N MET A 191 -3.59 5.42 -30.82
CA MET A 191 -3.57 5.80 -32.23
C MET A 191 -4.92 5.61 -32.89
N GLN A 192 -5.26 6.47 -33.85
CA GLN A 192 -6.44 6.33 -34.67
C GLN A 192 -6.25 5.27 -35.75
N HIS A 193 -7.32 4.56 -36.11
CA HIS A 193 -7.29 3.48 -37.08
C HIS A 193 -8.41 3.64 -38.13
N GLY A 194 -8.19 3.02 -39.28
CA GLY A 194 -9.20 2.92 -40.34
C GLY A 194 -9.77 4.29 -40.71
N ASP A 195 -11.10 4.42 -40.68
CA ASP A 195 -11.80 5.64 -41.07
C ASP A 195 -11.62 6.82 -40.09
N HIS A 196 -11.09 6.58 -38.91
CA HIS A 196 -10.76 7.67 -37.96
C HIS A 196 -9.39 8.32 -38.23
N LEU A 197 -8.55 7.69 -39.07
CA LEU A 197 -7.26 8.26 -39.46
C LEU A 197 -7.47 9.32 -40.55
N PRO A 198 -7.13 10.60 -40.30
CA PRO A 198 -7.21 11.63 -41.35
C PRO A 198 -6.18 11.31 -42.45
N ARG A 199 -6.70 11.13 -43.67
CA ARG A 199 -5.86 10.78 -44.82
C ARG A 199 -6.46 11.35 -46.10
N VAL A 200 -5.63 12.07 -46.86
CA VAL A 200 -5.98 12.60 -48.18
C VAL A 200 -4.96 12.17 -49.23
N ARG A 201 -5.39 12.18 -50.49
CA ARG A 201 -4.45 12.01 -51.62
C ARG A 201 -3.70 13.31 -51.92
N ASP A 202 -2.53 13.23 -52.49
CA ASP A 202 -1.72 14.34 -52.95
C ASP A 202 -2.40 15.20 -54.02
N THR A 203 -3.50 14.69 -54.63
CA THR A 203 -4.29 15.39 -55.64
C THR A 203 -5.49 16.16 -55.07
N VAL A 204 -5.77 16.05 -53.77
CA VAL A 204 -6.91 16.68 -53.12
C VAL A 204 -6.68 18.17 -52.89
N SER A 205 -7.75 18.97 -52.93
CA SER A 205 -7.66 20.42 -52.70
C SER A 205 -7.30 20.75 -51.27
N GLY A 206 -6.71 21.92 -51.04
CA GLY A 206 -6.42 22.40 -49.70
C GLY A 206 -7.68 22.56 -48.82
N ALA A 207 -8.80 22.95 -49.42
CA ALA A 207 -10.07 23.09 -48.72
C ALA A 207 -10.59 21.73 -48.20
N ASP A 208 -10.58 20.69 -49.05
CA ASP A 208 -10.98 19.34 -48.64
C ASP A 208 -9.99 18.73 -47.63
N THR A 209 -8.69 19.06 -47.72
CA THR A 209 -7.68 18.67 -46.76
C THR A 209 -8.00 19.23 -45.36
N ILE A 210 -8.38 20.52 -45.28
CA ILE A 210 -8.78 21.15 -44.00
C ILE A 210 -10.06 20.53 -43.48
N LEU A 211 -11.03 20.21 -44.33
CA LEU A 211 -12.24 19.55 -43.94
C LEU A 211 -11.99 18.18 -43.33
N GLU A 212 -11.14 17.36 -43.94
CA GLU A 212 -10.73 16.06 -43.39
C GLU A 212 -10.06 16.19 -42.02
N MET A 213 -9.09 17.10 -41.88
CA MET A 213 -8.43 17.39 -40.59
C MET A 213 -9.42 17.78 -39.51
N THR A 214 -10.40 18.64 -39.84
CA THR A 214 -11.37 19.17 -38.87
C THR A 214 -12.39 18.12 -38.48
N SER A 215 -12.91 17.36 -39.45
CA SER A 215 -13.92 16.29 -39.22
C SER A 215 -13.36 15.20 -38.30
N LYS A 216 -12.09 14.84 -38.44
CA LYS A 216 -11.41 13.82 -37.61
C LYS A 216 -10.83 14.38 -36.30
N LYS A 217 -10.87 15.68 -36.08
CA LYS A 217 -10.46 16.38 -34.83
C LYS A 217 -9.01 16.10 -34.37
N LEU A 218 -8.10 15.77 -35.29
CA LEU A 218 -6.70 15.51 -34.96
C LEU A 218 -5.77 16.69 -35.23
N GLY A 219 -6.27 17.76 -35.90
CA GLY A 219 -5.48 18.96 -36.24
C GLY A 219 -4.38 18.72 -37.25
N MET A 220 -4.33 17.53 -37.84
CA MET A 220 -3.36 17.11 -38.87
C MET A 220 -3.98 16.09 -39.79
N THR A 221 -3.39 15.87 -40.97
CA THR A 221 -3.74 14.75 -41.86
C THR A 221 -2.47 14.17 -42.49
N THR A 222 -2.54 12.93 -42.91
CA THR A 222 -1.50 12.30 -43.72
C THR A 222 -1.83 12.45 -45.17
N VAL A 223 -0.82 12.81 -46.00
CA VAL A 223 -0.95 12.90 -47.43
C VAL A 223 -0.32 11.65 -48.05
N VAL A 224 -1.09 10.96 -48.88
CA VAL A 224 -0.63 9.72 -49.50
C VAL A 224 -0.72 9.79 -51.01
N ASN A 225 0.21 9.15 -51.68
CA ASN A 225 0.21 9.04 -53.15
C ASN A 225 -0.84 8.00 -53.64
N ALA A 226 -0.94 7.82 -54.95
CA ALA A 226 -1.84 6.88 -55.59
C ALA A 226 -1.68 5.41 -55.13
N LYS A 227 -0.48 5.05 -54.61
CA LYS A 227 -0.18 3.72 -54.07
C LYS A 227 -0.46 3.60 -52.54
N GLY A 228 -0.93 4.65 -51.90
CA GLY A 228 -1.21 4.70 -50.48
C GLY A 228 0.02 4.87 -49.58
N ALA A 229 1.19 5.18 -50.15
CA ALA A 229 2.38 5.51 -49.40
C ALA A 229 2.39 7.00 -49.03
N LEU A 230 2.96 7.34 -47.82
CA LEU A 230 3.22 8.69 -47.35
C LEU A 230 4.23 9.39 -48.25
#